data_8b1b0681be77c0f5089cc56f1fb07b29
#
_entry.id   8b1b0681be77c0f5089cc56f1fb07b29
#
_cell.length_a   1.000
_cell.length_b   1.000
_cell.length_c   1.000
_cell.angle_alpha   90.00
_cell.angle_beta   90.00
_cell.angle_gamma   90.00
#
_symmetry.space_group_name_H-M   'P 1'
#
loop_
_entity.id
_entity.type
_entity.pdbx_description
1 polymer ?
#
loop_
_entity_poly.entity_id
_entity_poly.type
_entity_poly.pdbx_seq_one_letter_code
_entity_poly.pdbx_strand_id
1 'polypeptide(L)'
;MIAGGRKDGANFSNWKWWPHTLKSHQLVQYFATKVPATSSSSTDGGSSLSPTSKFSTDKVNQYLFEAEYERGENISKMDTLMSIAKDLLESGRYDDMDAILKDLENYLTESKGAQDVQEEINLGRQRYRISGVPYFIIGVGDPSTSSRRPYGLSGAQAPETFVELFEELSGDA
;
A
#
# COMPACT_ATOMS: atom_id res chain seq x y z
N MET A 1 -10.93 -12.52 -15.30
CA MET A 1 -9.77 -11.88 -14.65
C MET A 1 -8.45 -12.33 -15.28
N ILE A 2 -8.11 -13.64 -15.34
CA ILE A 2 -6.82 -14.13 -15.91
C ILE A 2 -6.60 -13.68 -17.37
N ALA A 3 -7.61 -13.78 -18.24
CA ALA A 3 -7.50 -13.37 -19.66
C ALA A 3 -7.37 -11.85 -19.83
N GLY A 4 -8.08 -11.07 -19.00
CA GLY A 4 -7.95 -9.61 -18.99
C GLY A 4 -6.56 -9.17 -18.51
N GLY A 5 -6.11 -9.74 -17.36
CA GLY A 5 -4.80 -9.40 -16.84
C GLY A 5 -3.65 -9.63 -17.82
N ARG A 6 -3.67 -10.74 -18.56
CA ARG A 6 -2.64 -11.02 -19.59
C ARG A 6 -2.59 -9.96 -20.69
N LYS A 7 -3.76 -9.44 -21.10
CA LYS A 7 -3.84 -8.38 -22.11
C LYS A 7 -3.16 -7.11 -21.62
N ASP A 8 -3.24 -6.83 -20.33
CA ASP A 8 -2.72 -5.63 -19.69
C ASP A 8 -1.34 -5.89 -19.03
N GLY A 9 -0.70 -7.02 -19.30
CA GLY A 9 0.65 -7.38 -18.84
C GLY A 9 0.70 -8.01 -17.43
N ALA A 10 -0.43 -8.25 -16.78
CA ALA A 10 -0.48 -8.87 -15.47
C ALA A 10 -0.55 -10.40 -15.55
N ASN A 11 0.20 -11.08 -14.70
CA ASN A 11 0.27 -12.54 -14.66
C ASN A 11 -0.54 -13.13 -13.49
N PHE A 12 -1.84 -13.30 -13.66
CA PHE A 12 -2.73 -13.92 -12.66
C PHE A 12 -2.84 -15.46 -12.80
N SER A 13 -1.86 -16.12 -13.41
CA SER A 13 -1.94 -17.54 -13.73
C SER A 13 -2.05 -18.46 -12.51
N ASN A 14 -1.51 -18.05 -11.39
CA ASN A 14 -1.49 -18.80 -10.14
C ASN A 14 -2.51 -18.33 -9.10
N TRP A 15 -3.27 -17.29 -9.38
CA TRP A 15 -4.29 -16.81 -8.44
C TRP A 15 -5.35 -17.87 -8.14
N LYS A 16 -5.50 -18.22 -6.88
CA LYS A 16 -6.39 -19.30 -6.40
C LYS A 16 -7.03 -19.05 -5.03
N TRP A 17 -6.63 -17.98 -4.33
CA TRP A 17 -7.12 -17.68 -2.99
C TRP A 17 -8.04 -16.46 -3.00
N TRP A 18 -8.95 -16.42 -2.01
CA TRP A 18 -9.72 -15.23 -1.64
C TRP A 18 -9.44 -14.94 -0.16
N PRO A 19 -8.27 -14.37 0.16
CA PRO A 19 -7.79 -14.28 1.54
C PRO A 19 -8.55 -13.24 2.35
N HIS A 20 -8.53 -13.41 3.67
CA HIS A 20 -8.91 -12.35 4.60
C HIS A 20 -7.73 -11.39 4.77
N THR A 21 -7.85 -10.14 4.30
CA THR A 21 -6.72 -9.23 4.11
C THR A 21 -6.35 -8.36 5.32
N LEU A 22 -6.99 -8.54 6.49
CA LEU A 22 -6.72 -7.68 7.66
C LEU A 22 -5.23 -7.68 8.05
N LYS A 23 -4.60 -8.86 8.14
CA LYS A 23 -3.17 -8.95 8.48
C LYS A 23 -2.25 -8.39 7.39
N SER A 24 -2.66 -8.46 6.13
CA SER A 24 -1.93 -7.83 5.03
C SER A 24 -1.95 -6.30 5.16
N HIS A 25 -3.09 -5.72 5.52
CA HIS A 25 -3.17 -4.27 5.82
C HIS A 25 -2.34 -3.89 7.04
N GLN A 26 -2.33 -4.72 8.10
CA GLN A 26 -1.45 -4.49 9.26
C GLN A 26 0.04 -4.54 8.85
N LEU A 27 0.43 -5.45 7.94
CA LEU A 27 1.78 -5.48 7.39
C LEU A 27 2.13 -4.16 6.67
N VAL A 28 1.23 -3.66 5.82
CA VAL A 28 1.42 -2.36 5.14
C VAL A 28 1.62 -1.23 6.14
N GLN A 29 0.76 -1.14 7.16
CA GLN A 29 0.87 -0.13 8.22
C GLN A 29 2.17 -0.26 9.01
N TYR A 30 2.58 -1.48 9.37
CA TYR A 30 3.82 -1.72 10.09
C TYR A 30 5.03 -1.17 9.33
N PHE A 31 5.16 -1.50 8.06
CA PHE A 31 6.25 -1.00 7.23
C PHE A 31 6.19 0.52 7.01
N ALA A 32 5.01 1.09 6.90
CA ALA A 32 4.84 2.54 6.73
C ALA A 32 5.15 3.34 7.99
N THR A 33 4.92 2.79 9.18
CA THR A 33 4.95 3.55 10.44
C THR A 33 6.02 3.11 11.44
N LYS A 34 6.44 1.84 11.41
CA LYS A 34 7.33 1.24 12.40
C LYS A 34 8.75 0.98 11.90
N VAL A 35 8.91 0.73 10.60
CA VAL A 35 10.23 0.45 10.03
C VAL A 35 10.91 1.77 9.71
N PRO A 36 12.02 2.14 10.42
CA PRO A 36 12.70 3.39 10.20
C PRO A 36 13.34 3.45 8.81
N ALA A 37 13.49 4.64 8.26
CA ALA A 37 14.35 4.83 7.10
C ALA A 37 15.80 4.52 7.51
N THR A 38 16.50 3.64 6.77
CA THR A 38 17.92 3.44 7.02
C THR A 38 18.66 4.73 6.70
N SER A 39 19.51 5.17 7.61
CA SER A 39 20.42 6.29 7.43
C SER A 39 21.51 5.95 6.42
N SER A 40 21.18 5.86 5.14
CA SER A 40 22.20 5.97 4.10
C SER A 40 22.47 7.46 3.92
N SER A 41 23.64 7.88 4.29
CA SER A 41 24.16 9.23 4.15
C SER A 41 24.01 9.72 2.71
N SER A 42 23.02 10.51 2.45
CA SER A 42 23.00 11.47 1.34
C SER A 42 22.80 12.83 1.95
N THR A 43 23.94 13.54 2.05
CA THR A 43 24.03 14.98 2.26
C THR A 43 23.29 15.67 1.10
N ASP A 44 22.02 15.96 1.30
CA ASP A 44 21.40 17.04 0.56
C ASP A 44 20.44 17.78 1.49
N GLY A 45 20.76 19.08 1.67
CA GLY A 45 20.09 19.91 2.65
C GLY A 45 18.69 20.31 2.15
N GLY A 46 17.68 19.87 2.85
CA GLY A 46 16.31 20.28 2.59
C GLY A 46 15.32 19.82 3.64
N SER A 47 14.91 20.76 4.48
CA SER A 47 13.67 20.81 5.27
C SER A 47 13.18 19.58 6.03
N SER A 48 13.19 19.75 7.33
CA SER A 48 12.54 18.94 8.36
C SER A 48 11.15 18.40 7.96
N LEU A 49 11.09 17.14 7.55
CA LEU A 49 9.88 16.33 7.56
C LEU A 49 10.23 15.04 8.31
N SER A 50 9.25 14.52 9.07
CA SER A 50 9.34 13.30 9.88
C SER A 50 10.09 12.17 9.18
N PRO A 51 10.74 11.24 9.91
CA PRO A 51 11.48 10.14 9.30
C PRO A 51 10.54 9.35 8.41
N THR A 52 10.64 9.60 7.10
CA THR A 52 9.86 8.88 6.10
C THR A 52 10.33 7.43 6.10
N SER A 53 9.42 6.50 6.30
CA SER A 53 9.71 5.07 6.12
C SER A 53 10.41 4.85 4.77
N LYS A 54 11.42 3.98 4.74
CA LYS A 54 12.11 3.60 3.49
C LYS A 54 11.19 2.88 2.50
N PHE A 55 10.10 2.32 3.00
CA PHE A 55 9.11 1.63 2.19
C PHE A 55 7.88 2.50 1.99
N SER A 56 7.58 2.80 0.72
CA SER A 56 6.25 3.29 0.38
C SER A 56 5.22 2.19 0.55
N THR A 57 3.99 2.55 0.85
CA THR A 57 2.86 1.62 0.87
C THR A 57 2.72 0.87 -0.45
N ASP A 58 3.03 1.52 -1.58
CA ASP A 58 2.99 0.93 -2.91
C ASP A 58 3.96 -0.24 -3.05
N LYS A 59 5.19 -0.10 -2.53
CA LYS A 59 6.18 -1.18 -2.58
C LYS A 59 5.73 -2.40 -1.77
N VAL A 60 5.17 -2.20 -0.59
CA VAL A 60 4.65 -3.32 0.23
C VAL A 60 3.46 -3.98 -0.48
N ASN A 61 2.55 -3.19 -1.04
CA ASN A 61 1.42 -3.69 -1.81
C ASN A 61 1.86 -4.48 -3.05
N GLN A 62 2.92 -4.05 -3.75
CA GLN A 62 3.48 -4.78 -4.87
C GLN A 62 3.88 -6.21 -4.47
N TYR A 63 4.62 -6.38 -3.38
CA TYR A 63 5.02 -7.70 -2.90
C TYR A 63 3.83 -8.57 -2.49
N LEU A 64 2.80 -7.99 -1.89
CA LEU A 64 1.56 -8.68 -1.56
C LEU A 64 0.81 -9.14 -2.82
N PHE A 65 0.70 -8.29 -3.83
CA PHE A 65 0.03 -8.62 -5.09
C PHE A 65 0.79 -9.68 -5.88
N GLU A 66 2.11 -9.61 -5.96
CA GLU A 66 2.94 -10.65 -6.57
C GLU A 66 2.76 -11.99 -5.85
N ALA A 67 2.75 -11.99 -4.51
CA ALA A 67 2.54 -13.19 -3.72
C ALA A 67 1.17 -13.82 -4.02
N GLU A 68 0.11 -13.05 -3.98
CA GLU A 68 -1.26 -13.55 -4.14
C GLU A 68 -1.59 -13.90 -5.59
N TYR A 69 -1.37 -12.98 -6.51
CA TYR A 69 -1.88 -13.12 -7.88
C TYR A 69 -0.92 -13.86 -8.80
N GLU A 70 0.39 -13.72 -8.61
CA GLU A 70 1.39 -14.30 -9.50
C GLU A 70 1.97 -15.61 -8.95
N ARG A 71 2.31 -15.68 -7.64
CA ARG A 71 2.82 -16.89 -7.01
C ARG A 71 1.74 -17.81 -6.44
N GLY A 72 0.51 -17.28 -6.26
CA GLY A 72 -0.63 -18.06 -5.74
C GLY A 72 -0.50 -18.37 -4.26
N GLU A 73 0.16 -17.53 -3.51
CA GLU A 73 0.33 -17.62 -2.06
C GLU A 73 -0.88 -17.08 -1.33
N ASN A 74 -1.13 -17.55 -0.12
CA ASN A 74 -2.25 -17.07 0.68
C ASN A 74 -1.78 -15.99 1.66
N ILE A 75 -2.02 -14.72 1.33
CA ILE A 75 -1.61 -13.56 2.14
C ILE A 75 -2.38 -13.38 3.45
N SER A 76 -3.29 -14.29 3.82
CA SER A 76 -3.85 -14.33 5.17
C SER A 76 -3.00 -15.15 6.15
N LYS A 77 -2.04 -15.92 5.65
CA LYS A 77 -1.17 -16.78 6.47
C LYS A 77 0.02 -16.03 7.01
N MET A 78 0.35 -16.30 8.27
CA MET A 78 1.49 -15.68 8.95
C MET A 78 2.80 -15.98 8.21
N ASP A 79 3.05 -17.25 7.86
CA ASP A 79 4.28 -17.66 7.17
C ASP A 79 4.49 -16.89 5.85
N THR A 80 3.42 -16.70 5.07
CA THR A 80 3.47 -15.91 3.84
C THR A 80 3.82 -14.45 4.11
N LEU A 81 3.18 -13.83 5.10
CA LEU A 81 3.45 -12.43 5.47
C LEU A 81 4.87 -12.25 6.00
N MET A 82 5.37 -13.18 6.80
CA MET A 82 6.76 -13.14 7.30
C MET A 82 7.78 -13.33 6.18
N SER A 83 7.50 -14.19 5.20
CA SER A 83 8.35 -14.33 4.00
C SER A 83 8.40 -13.03 3.20
N ILE A 84 7.25 -12.41 2.93
CA ILE A 84 7.16 -11.11 2.25
C ILE A 84 7.94 -10.03 3.02
N ALA A 85 7.79 -9.99 4.33
CA ALA A 85 8.52 -9.05 5.17
C ALA A 85 10.03 -9.22 5.08
N LYS A 86 10.51 -10.48 5.07
CA LYS A 86 11.91 -10.79 4.90
C LYS A 86 12.43 -10.29 3.55
N ASP A 87 11.74 -10.60 2.45
CA ASP A 87 12.11 -10.16 1.10
C ASP A 87 12.16 -8.62 1.00
N LEU A 88 11.21 -7.92 1.63
CA LEU A 88 11.20 -6.47 1.71
C LEU A 88 12.43 -5.93 2.43
N LEU A 89 12.76 -6.48 3.62
CA LEU A 89 13.92 -6.04 4.41
C LEU A 89 15.24 -6.31 3.69
N GLU A 90 15.38 -7.47 3.04
CA GLU A 90 16.53 -7.80 2.19
C GLU A 90 16.68 -6.80 1.05
N SER A 91 15.59 -6.49 0.34
CA SER A 91 15.60 -5.50 -0.74
C SER A 91 15.97 -4.09 -0.24
N GLY A 92 15.63 -3.79 1.01
CA GLY A 92 15.94 -2.55 1.70
C GLY A 92 17.33 -2.49 2.32
N ARG A 93 18.06 -3.60 2.38
CA ARG A 93 19.38 -3.73 3.01
C ARG A 93 19.38 -3.26 4.48
N TYR A 94 18.50 -3.87 5.28
CA TYR A 94 18.44 -3.62 6.72
C TYR A 94 19.41 -4.53 7.47
N ASP A 95 20.14 -3.96 8.45
CA ASP A 95 21.11 -4.70 9.25
C ASP A 95 20.43 -5.49 10.38
N ASP A 96 19.39 -4.94 11.01
CA ASP A 96 18.67 -5.53 12.15
C ASP A 96 17.40 -6.30 11.73
N MET A 97 17.49 -7.10 10.67
CA MET A 97 16.33 -7.80 10.12
C MET A 97 15.63 -8.72 11.13
N ASP A 98 16.39 -9.47 11.91
CA ASP A 98 15.85 -10.43 12.88
C ASP A 98 15.03 -9.73 13.98
N ALA A 99 15.49 -8.57 14.45
CA ALA A 99 14.76 -7.78 15.44
C ALA A 99 13.45 -7.22 14.86
N ILE A 100 13.49 -6.72 13.64
CA ILE A 100 12.29 -6.19 12.94
C ILE A 100 11.30 -7.32 12.67
N LEU A 101 11.75 -8.47 12.18
CA LEU A 101 10.88 -9.62 11.93
C LEU A 101 10.22 -10.14 13.20
N LYS A 102 10.96 -10.22 14.31
CA LYS A 102 10.41 -10.62 15.61
C LYS A 102 9.36 -9.63 16.14
N ASP A 103 9.61 -8.34 16.00
CA ASP A 103 8.63 -7.31 16.40
C ASP A 103 7.38 -7.36 15.52
N LEU A 104 7.54 -7.54 14.21
CA LEU A 104 6.45 -7.72 13.27
C LEU A 104 5.61 -8.96 13.59
N GLU A 105 6.25 -10.10 13.89
CA GLU A 105 5.53 -11.33 14.25
C GLU A 105 4.66 -11.12 15.48
N ASN A 106 5.18 -10.46 16.52
CA ASN A 106 4.41 -10.08 17.70
C ASN A 106 3.27 -9.12 17.35
N TYR A 107 3.54 -8.10 16.53
CA TYR A 107 2.55 -7.13 16.08
C TYR A 107 1.37 -7.79 15.36
N LEU A 108 1.65 -8.71 14.44
CA LEU A 108 0.63 -9.45 13.69
C LEU A 108 -0.10 -10.49 14.56
N THR A 109 0.59 -11.14 15.50
CA THR A 109 0.02 -12.15 16.39
C THR A 109 -0.94 -11.52 17.39
N GLU A 110 -0.54 -10.41 18.01
CA GLU A 110 -1.35 -9.69 18.97
C GLU A 110 -2.41 -8.79 18.29
N SER A 111 -2.49 -8.83 16.95
CA SER A 111 -3.39 -7.98 16.15
C SER A 111 -3.24 -6.48 16.46
N LYS A 112 -2.03 -6.05 16.83
CA LYS A 112 -1.71 -4.63 16.98
C LYS A 112 -1.94 -3.92 15.65
N GLY A 113 -2.53 -2.72 15.69
CA GLY A 113 -2.90 -1.98 14.48
C GLY A 113 -4.19 -2.47 13.78
N ALA A 114 -4.82 -3.55 14.24
CA ALA A 114 -6.12 -3.97 13.67
C ALA A 114 -7.20 -2.90 13.87
N GLN A 115 -7.16 -2.21 15.00
CA GLN A 115 -8.06 -1.09 15.27
C GLN A 115 -7.77 0.09 14.33
N ASP A 116 -6.50 0.41 14.12
CA ASP A 116 -6.08 1.50 13.22
C ASP A 116 -6.55 1.24 11.78
N VAL A 117 -6.39 -0.02 11.29
CA VAL A 117 -6.96 -0.42 9.98
C VAL A 117 -8.47 -0.23 9.94
N GLN A 118 -9.17 -0.61 11.00
CA GLN A 118 -10.63 -0.47 11.05
C GLN A 118 -11.05 1.00 11.12
N GLU A 119 -10.29 1.85 11.82
CA GLU A 119 -10.52 3.29 11.86
C GLU A 119 -10.30 3.94 10.51
N GLU A 120 -9.26 3.57 9.75
CA GLU A 120 -9.04 4.02 8.37
C GLU A 120 -10.19 3.62 7.45
N ILE A 121 -10.68 2.38 7.54
CA ILE A 121 -11.83 1.91 6.78
C ILE A 121 -13.08 2.76 7.12
N ASN A 122 -13.31 3.02 8.39
CA ASN A 122 -14.46 3.81 8.85
C ASN A 122 -14.34 5.27 8.40
N LEU A 123 -13.14 5.83 8.45
CA LEU A 123 -12.86 7.18 7.96
C LEU A 123 -13.15 7.29 6.46
N GLY A 124 -12.69 6.32 5.66
CA GLY A 124 -12.98 6.25 4.24
C GLY A 124 -14.48 6.24 3.94
N ARG A 125 -15.24 5.42 4.68
CA ARG A 125 -16.70 5.34 4.54
C ARG A 125 -17.41 6.63 4.95
N GLN A 126 -17.01 7.24 6.06
CA GLN A 126 -17.68 8.42 6.60
C GLN A 126 -17.31 9.69 5.84
N ARG A 127 -16.01 9.92 5.59
CA ARG A 127 -15.51 11.15 4.99
C ARG A 127 -15.71 11.17 3.47
N TYR A 128 -15.43 10.07 2.80
CA TYR A 128 -15.45 9.97 1.34
C TYR A 128 -16.64 9.19 0.80
N ARG A 129 -17.51 8.68 1.68
CA ARG A 129 -18.69 7.87 1.32
C ARG A 129 -18.35 6.64 0.48
N ILE A 130 -17.18 6.06 0.73
CA ILE A 130 -16.72 4.88 0.02
C ILE A 130 -17.63 3.70 0.36
N SER A 131 -18.35 3.19 -0.62
CA SER A 131 -19.27 2.05 -0.49
C SER A 131 -18.77 0.80 -1.21
N GLY A 132 -17.70 0.90 -1.99
CA GLY A 132 -17.11 -0.21 -2.74
C GLY A 132 -15.72 0.12 -3.23
N VAL A 133 -15.05 -0.89 -3.78
CA VAL A 133 -13.68 -0.80 -4.31
C VAL A 133 -13.63 -1.33 -5.75
N PRO A 134 -12.72 -0.82 -6.58
CA PRO A 134 -11.77 0.26 -6.28
C PRO A 134 -12.45 1.62 -6.11
N TYR A 135 -11.82 2.50 -5.32
CA TYR A 135 -12.24 3.89 -5.18
C TYR A 135 -10.98 4.77 -5.22
N PHE A 136 -11.00 5.80 -6.05
CA PHE A 136 -9.87 6.69 -6.26
C PHE A 136 -10.19 8.08 -5.73
N ILE A 137 -9.25 8.68 -5.00
CA ILE A 137 -9.30 10.07 -4.55
C ILE A 137 -8.11 10.78 -5.19
N ILE A 138 -8.39 11.70 -6.09
CA ILE A 138 -7.38 12.37 -6.92
C ILE A 138 -7.47 13.88 -6.70
N GLY A 139 -6.34 14.50 -6.34
CA GLY A 139 -6.25 15.93 -6.11
C GLY A 139 -4.82 16.44 -6.23
N VAL A 140 -4.65 17.75 -6.26
CA VAL A 140 -3.34 18.41 -6.34
C VAL A 140 -2.99 19.01 -4.99
N GLY A 141 -1.76 18.75 -4.54
CA GLY A 141 -1.22 19.28 -3.29
C GLY A 141 -1.71 18.58 -2.03
N ASP A 142 -1.39 19.14 -0.88
CA ASP A 142 -1.83 18.61 0.41
C ASP A 142 -3.33 18.85 0.61
N PRO A 143 -4.13 17.80 0.90
CA PRO A 143 -5.56 17.91 1.11
C PRO A 143 -5.97 18.88 2.23
N SER A 144 -5.05 19.19 3.16
CA SER A 144 -5.29 20.13 4.27
C SER A 144 -5.10 21.60 3.87
N THR A 145 -4.31 21.86 2.82
CA THR A 145 -3.95 23.21 2.38
C THR A 145 -4.49 23.58 1.00
N SER A 146 -4.91 22.57 0.22
CA SER A 146 -5.46 22.80 -1.12
C SER A 146 -6.84 23.43 -1.07
N SER A 147 -7.02 24.50 -1.83
CA SER A 147 -8.33 25.13 -2.05
C SER A 147 -9.24 24.33 -2.99
N ARG A 148 -8.69 23.39 -3.76
CA ARG A 148 -9.43 22.54 -4.67
C ARG A 148 -9.86 21.25 -3.98
N ARG A 149 -11.14 20.90 -4.12
CA ARG A 149 -11.64 19.61 -3.62
C ARG A 149 -11.09 18.46 -4.48
N PRO A 150 -10.67 17.34 -3.87
CA PRO A 150 -10.27 16.17 -4.65
C PRO A 150 -11.47 15.56 -5.39
N TYR A 151 -11.20 14.97 -6.53
CA TYR A 151 -12.15 14.14 -7.28
C TYR A 151 -12.26 12.77 -6.66
N GLY A 152 -13.46 12.21 -6.60
CA GLY A 152 -13.74 10.84 -6.18
C GLY A 152 -14.25 10.00 -7.35
N LEU A 153 -13.54 8.93 -7.71
CA LEU A 153 -13.96 7.99 -8.75
C LEU A 153 -14.29 6.64 -8.11
N SER A 154 -15.50 6.13 -8.35
CA SER A 154 -15.96 4.84 -7.82
C SER A 154 -15.99 3.79 -8.93
N GLY A 155 -15.47 2.60 -8.63
CA GLY A 155 -15.37 1.49 -9.59
C GLY A 155 -14.17 1.59 -10.52
N ALA A 156 -13.95 0.54 -11.30
CA ALA A 156 -12.93 0.52 -12.35
C ALA A 156 -13.30 1.55 -13.43
N GLN A 157 -12.32 2.36 -13.81
CA GLN A 157 -12.45 3.41 -14.81
C GLN A 157 -11.57 3.08 -16.02
N ALA A 158 -11.94 3.62 -17.18
CA ALA A 158 -11.08 3.56 -18.36
C ALA A 158 -9.82 4.43 -18.16
N PRO A 159 -8.67 4.04 -18.73
CA PRO A 159 -7.43 4.84 -18.60
C PRO A 159 -7.60 6.29 -19.05
N GLU A 160 -8.41 6.53 -20.08
CA GLU A 160 -8.70 7.86 -20.61
C GLU A 160 -9.30 8.80 -19.56
N THR A 161 -10.17 8.28 -18.70
CA THR A 161 -10.76 9.06 -17.59
C THR A 161 -9.69 9.62 -16.64
N PHE A 162 -8.63 8.84 -16.39
CA PHE A 162 -7.52 9.30 -15.55
C PHE A 162 -6.66 10.33 -16.27
N VAL A 163 -6.41 10.14 -17.57
CA VAL A 163 -5.64 11.09 -18.38
C VAL A 163 -6.33 12.44 -18.42
N GLU A 164 -7.62 12.48 -18.78
CA GLU A 164 -8.41 13.70 -18.81
C GLU A 164 -8.40 14.43 -17.45
N LEU A 165 -8.53 13.68 -16.36
CA LEU A 165 -8.53 14.26 -15.01
C LEU A 165 -7.14 14.80 -14.63
N PHE A 166 -6.06 14.14 -15.01
CA PHE A 166 -4.71 14.62 -14.75
C PHE A 166 -4.38 15.87 -15.57
N GLU A 167 -4.82 15.95 -16.82
CA GLU A 167 -4.69 17.13 -17.67
C GLU A 167 -5.47 18.33 -17.05
N GLU A 168 -6.70 18.12 -16.61
CA GLU A 168 -7.49 19.14 -15.92
C GLU A 168 -6.79 19.63 -14.63
N LEU A 169 -6.22 18.71 -13.84
CA LEU A 169 -5.56 19.05 -12.59
C LEU A 169 -4.20 19.74 -12.78
N SER A 170 -3.49 19.40 -13.87
CA SER A 170 -2.20 20.06 -14.22
C SER A 170 -2.38 21.48 -14.76
N GLY A 171 -3.58 21.81 -15.21
CA GLY A 171 -3.88 23.10 -15.83
C GLY A 171 -3.50 23.18 -17.31
N ASP A 172 -3.27 22.02 -17.94
CA ASP A 172 -2.91 21.89 -19.36
C ASP A 172 -4.13 21.67 -20.28
N ALA A 173 -5.35 21.85 -19.74
CA ALA A 173 -6.60 21.70 -20.47
C ALA A 173 -7.13 23.04 -21.02
#